data_d0c96aec5b9c6c7f0762808cbd4faf4f
#
_entry.id   d0c96aec5b9c6c7f0762808cbd4faf4f
#
_cell.length_a   1.000
_cell.length_b   1.000
_cell.length_c   1.000
_cell.angle_alpha   90.00
_cell.angle_beta   90.00
_cell.angle_gamma   90.00
#
_symmetry.space_group_name_H-M   'P 1'
#
loop_
_entity.id
_entity.type
_entity.pdbx_description
1 polymer ?
#
loop_
_entity_poly.entity_id
_entity_poly.type
_entity_poly.pdbx_seq_one_letter_code
_entity_poly.pdbx_strand_id
1 'polypeptide(L)'
;MRVLHVCSELYPLLKTGGLADVLGALPFAQKEIGIDTRILLPAYPKISAGIENTHVVTEFDNFAGHVVLRYGEYNGVGIYLIDAPHLYWREGNPYHDTDYNDYADNYKRFALLGWVGAELATGLDSWWRAEVVHAHDWHAGLAAAYLFNKGRPAKSVFTIHNLAYQGQFAHHHLHEIGLPEGMFHVNGLELFGQISYLKAGLYYSDMVTAVSPTYAKEITTPDFAYGLQGLLTGLREAGKLVGILNGVDQEIWHPSCDAYIQHHYKLKSIAGKKKNKADLQAYFNLPQQPDALLFVMVTRLTEQKGLDLLIATADEIVKQGGQLAILGSGAKHLEEGICQLAQRYPENIAVKIGYDEALSHLMVAGGDVILVPSRFEPCGLTQLYGLQYGTLPLVRATGGLADTVTNSTSETIEASTATGFVFQKAEADDLRSAIQHAFALWQKQRVWARIRNNAMAQDFSWKNAAAQYEQLYLGILNQ
;
A
#
# COMPACT_ATOMS: atom_id res chain seq x y z
N MET A 1 -16.71 -9.06 -18.46
CA MET A 1 -15.34 -9.45 -18.09
C MET A 1 -15.33 -9.89 -16.62
N ARG A 2 -14.79 -11.08 -16.34
CA ARG A 2 -14.76 -11.71 -15.03
C ARG A 2 -13.33 -11.72 -14.52
N VAL A 3 -13.10 -11.00 -13.43
CA VAL A 3 -11.77 -10.80 -12.84
C VAL A 3 -11.73 -11.42 -11.44
N LEU A 4 -10.73 -12.26 -11.20
CA LEU A 4 -10.44 -12.83 -9.89
C LEU A 4 -9.22 -12.15 -9.28
N HIS A 5 -9.39 -11.44 -8.18
CA HIS A 5 -8.28 -10.97 -7.37
C HIS A 5 -7.83 -12.07 -6.41
N VAL A 6 -6.54 -12.40 -6.44
CA VAL A 6 -5.93 -13.40 -5.55
C VAL A 6 -5.01 -12.68 -4.58
N CYS A 7 -5.31 -12.75 -3.29
CA CYS A 7 -4.62 -11.98 -2.26
C CYS A 7 -4.69 -12.61 -0.87
N SER A 8 -3.92 -12.07 0.06
CA SER A 8 -3.80 -12.57 1.44
C SER A 8 -4.44 -11.65 2.49
N GLU A 9 -4.89 -10.48 2.11
CA GLU A 9 -5.45 -9.47 3.02
C GLU A 9 -6.66 -8.78 2.40
N LEU A 10 -7.57 -8.28 3.25
CA LEU A 10 -8.76 -7.52 2.86
C LEU A 10 -9.15 -6.54 3.97
N TYR A 11 -8.98 -5.23 3.75
CA TYR A 11 -9.45 -4.20 4.67
C TYR A 11 -11.00 -4.11 4.65
N PRO A 12 -11.67 -3.91 5.79
CA PRO A 12 -11.14 -3.76 7.14
C PRO A 12 -10.98 -5.09 7.91
N LEU A 13 -11.26 -6.23 7.31
CA LEU A 13 -11.35 -7.53 7.98
C LEU A 13 -9.99 -8.02 8.47
N LEU A 14 -8.95 -7.86 7.65
CA LEU A 14 -7.59 -8.26 7.99
C LEU A 14 -6.59 -7.37 7.27
N LYS A 15 -5.76 -6.67 8.04
CA LYS A 15 -4.74 -5.76 7.51
C LYS A 15 -3.41 -5.92 8.24
N THR A 16 -2.33 -6.02 7.46
CA THR A 16 -0.95 -5.90 7.92
C THR A 16 -0.22 -4.73 7.23
N GLY A 17 -0.64 -4.37 6.04
CA GLY A 17 -0.04 -3.30 5.24
C GLY A 17 -0.97 -2.71 4.18
N GLY A 18 -0.41 -1.96 3.24
CA GLY A 18 -1.17 -1.28 2.19
C GLY A 18 -1.88 -2.20 1.18
N LEU A 19 -1.48 -3.48 1.12
CA LEU A 19 -2.15 -4.50 0.30
C LEU A 19 -3.63 -4.61 0.68
N ALA A 20 -3.93 -4.65 1.98
CA ALA A 20 -5.31 -4.73 2.46
C ALA A 20 -6.16 -3.55 2.00
N ASP A 21 -5.60 -2.33 2.04
CA ASP A 21 -6.31 -1.11 1.59
C ASP A 21 -6.67 -1.18 0.10
N VAL A 22 -5.76 -1.68 -0.72
CA VAL A 22 -6.00 -1.88 -2.16
C VAL A 22 -7.14 -2.87 -2.39
N LEU A 23 -7.10 -4.03 -1.74
CA LEU A 23 -8.12 -5.06 -1.92
C LEU A 23 -9.47 -4.70 -1.27
N GLY A 24 -9.45 -3.83 -0.27
CA GLY A 24 -10.65 -3.25 0.33
C GLY A 24 -11.33 -2.18 -0.54
N ALA A 25 -10.70 -1.76 -1.66
CA ALA A 25 -11.20 -0.67 -2.48
C ALA A 25 -11.24 -0.97 -3.99
N LEU A 26 -10.14 -1.44 -4.59
CA LEU A 26 -10.04 -1.65 -6.04
C LEU A 26 -11.13 -2.59 -6.60
N PRO A 27 -11.38 -3.80 -6.05
CA PRO A 27 -12.42 -4.68 -6.59
C PRO A 27 -13.81 -4.08 -6.51
N PHE A 28 -14.09 -3.28 -5.49
CA PHE A 28 -15.36 -2.59 -5.30
C PHE A 28 -15.53 -1.48 -6.35
N ALA A 29 -14.51 -0.66 -6.57
CA ALA A 29 -14.51 0.36 -7.63
C ALA A 29 -14.61 -0.26 -9.04
N GLN A 30 -14.01 -1.43 -9.27
CA GLN A 30 -14.15 -2.17 -10.52
C GLN A 30 -15.57 -2.66 -10.75
N LYS A 31 -16.24 -3.11 -9.68
CA LYS A 31 -17.66 -3.50 -9.76
C LYS A 31 -18.55 -2.33 -10.15
N GLU A 32 -18.29 -1.13 -9.62
CA GLU A 32 -19.06 0.08 -9.95
C GLU A 32 -18.99 0.46 -11.44
N ILE A 33 -17.88 0.14 -12.11
CA ILE A 33 -17.72 0.35 -13.56
C ILE A 33 -18.16 -0.86 -14.40
N GLY A 34 -18.78 -1.87 -13.78
CA GLY A 34 -19.40 -3.00 -14.49
C GLY A 34 -18.51 -4.24 -14.69
N ILE A 35 -17.37 -4.34 -14.00
CA ILE A 35 -16.57 -5.56 -14.01
C ILE A 35 -17.16 -6.57 -13.02
N ASP A 36 -17.35 -7.82 -13.45
CA ASP A 36 -17.71 -8.92 -12.56
C ASP A 36 -16.45 -9.40 -11.83
N THR A 37 -16.20 -8.75 -10.69
CA THR A 37 -14.99 -8.98 -9.89
C THR A 37 -15.29 -9.83 -8.66
N ARG A 38 -14.41 -10.78 -8.37
CA ARG A 38 -14.40 -11.59 -7.15
C ARG A 38 -13.03 -11.60 -6.51
N ILE A 39 -12.98 -11.89 -5.21
CA ILE A 39 -11.74 -11.93 -4.42
C ILE A 39 -11.56 -13.35 -3.87
N LEU A 40 -10.36 -13.90 -3.98
CA LEU A 40 -9.97 -15.17 -3.38
C LEU A 40 -9.01 -14.89 -2.21
N LEU A 41 -9.36 -15.42 -1.04
CA LEU A 41 -8.62 -15.25 0.22
C LEU A 41 -8.48 -16.59 0.95
N PRO A 42 -7.40 -16.79 1.72
CA PRO A 42 -7.40 -17.80 2.77
C PRO A 42 -8.48 -17.48 3.83
N ALA A 43 -9.17 -18.50 4.31
CA ALA A 43 -10.19 -18.35 5.35
C ALA A 43 -9.55 -18.17 6.73
N TYR A 44 -8.80 -17.09 6.92
CA TYR A 44 -8.32 -16.72 8.25
C TYR A 44 -9.50 -16.45 9.20
N PRO A 45 -9.36 -16.68 10.52
CA PRO A 45 -10.45 -16.49 11.46
C PRO A 45 -11.15 -15.13 11.36
N LYS A 46 -10.38 -14.03 11.22
CA LYS A 46 -10.94 -12.67 11.08
C LYS A 46 -11.69 -12.47 9.76
N ILE A 47 -11.17 -13.03 8.66
CA ILE A 47 -11.84 -12.98 7.35
C ILE A 47 -13.14 -13.79 7.41
N SER A 48 -13.08 -15.02 7.92
CA SER A 48 -14.25 -15.89 8.03
C SER A 48 -15.34 -15.30 8.90
N ALA A 49 -14.98 -14.64 10.00
CA ALA A 49 -15.93 -13.97 10.88
C ALA A 49 -16.61 -12.74 10.24
N GLY A 50 -15.96 -12.11 9.28
CA GLY A 50 -16.46 -10.90 8.59
C GLY A 50 -17.32 -11.19 7.36
N ILE A 51 -17.41 -12.45 6.90
CA ILE A 51 -18.18 -12.84 5.72
C ILE A 51 -19.27 -13.81 6.11
N GLU A 52 -20.48 -13.30 6.21
CA GLU A 52 -21.65 -14.08 6.64
C GLU A 52 -22.25 -14.90 5.48
N ASN A 53 -23.05 -15.92 5.84
CA ASN A 53 -23.84 -16.72 4.90
C ASN A 53 -23.06 -17.38 3.76
N THR A 54 -21.85 -17.88 4.07
CA THR A 54 -21.07 -18.61 3.10
C THR A 54 -21.67 -20.01 2.81
N HIS A 55 -21.53 -20.46 1.57
CA HIS A 55 -21.88 -21.83 1.20
C HIS A 55 -20.67 -22.55 0.57
N VAL A 56 -20.69 -23.87 0.62
CA VAL A 56 -19.66 -24.70 0.02
C VAL A 56 -19.82 -24.70 -1.49
N VAL A 57 -18.76 -24.36 -2.21
CA VAL A 57 -18.67 -24.48 -3.67
C VAL A 57 -18.23 -25.88 -4.05
N THR A 58 -17.15 -26.37 -3.44
CA THR A 58 -16.61 -27.71 -3.65
C THR A 58 -15.63 -28.09 -2.55
N GLU A 59 -15.31 -29.38 -2.47
CA GLU A 59 -14.29 -29.93 -1.58
C GLU A 59 -13.31 -30.75 -2.42
N PHE A 60 -12.05 -30.72 -2.04
CA PHE A 60 -11.00 -31.46 -2.75
C PHE A 60 -9.80 -31.74 -1.84
N ASP A 61 -8.99 -32.71 -2.25
CA ASP A 61 -7.70 -33.04 -1.68
C ASP A 61 -6.58 -32.72 -2.66
N ASN A 62 -5.52 -32.09 -2.18
CA ASN A 62 -4.32 -31.84 -2.99
C ASN A 62 -3.05 -31.90 -2.11
N PHE A 63 -1.93 -31.37 -2.61
CA PHE A 63 -0.65 -31.31 -1.89
C PHE A 63 -0.74 -30.62 -0.53
N ALA A 64 -1.75 -29.79 -0.32
CA ALA A 64 -1.96 -29.05 0.93
C ALA A 64 -2.92 -29.76 1.92
N GLY A 65 -3.40 -30.96 1.57
CA GLY A 65 -4.38 -31.74 2.33
C GLY A 65 -5.81 -31.45 1.90
N HIS A 66 -6.76 -31.68 2.81
CA HIS A 66 -8.18 -31.46 2.55
C HIS A 66 -8.55 -29.98 2.60
N VAL A 67 -9.28 -29.51 1.59
CA VAL A 67 -9.66 -28.12 1.40
C VAL A 67 -11.13 -28.01 1.05
N VAL A 68 -11.85 -27.11 1.69
CA VAL A 68 -13.21 -26.72 1.34
C VAL A 68 -13.18 -25.33 0.72
N LEU A 69 -13.63 -25.17 -0.51
CA LEU A 69 -13.81 -23.87 -1.12
C LEU A 69 -15.21 -23.34 -0.78
N ARG A 70 -15.29 -22.18 -0.14
CA ARG A 70 -16.54 -21.51 0.19
C ARG A 70 -16.71 -20.23 -0.62
N TYR A 71 -17.94 -19.85 -0.85
CA TYR A 71 -18.30 -18.58 -1.47
C TYR A 71 -19.28 -17.81 -0.57
N GLY A 72 -19.10 -16.51 -0.48
CA GLY A 72 -20.01 -15.56 0.14
C GLY A 72 -19.88 -14.20 -0.52
N GLU A 73 -20.52 -13.19 0.04
CA GLU A 73 -20.44 -11.81 -0.46
C GLU A 73 -20.04 -10.87 0.66
N TYR A 74 -19.27 -9.86 0.30
CA TYR A 74 -18.90 -8.76 1.17
C TYR A 74 -19.13 -7.43 0.43
N ASN A 75 -20.02 -6.59 0.96
CA ASN A 75 -20.43 -5.31 0.32
C ASN A 75 -20.74 -5.47 -1.19
N GLY A 76 -21.39 -6.60 -1.52
CA GLY A 76 -21.83 -6.91 -2.88
C GLY A 76 -20.74 -7.41 -3.82
N VAL A 77 -19.49 -7.61 -3.37
CA VAL A 77 -18.44 -8.29 -4.13
C VAL A 77 -18.36 -9.75 -3.69
N GLY A 78 -18.28 -10.67 -4.64
CA GLY A 78 -18.14 -12.10 -4.38
C GLY A 78 -16.79 -12.45 -3.77
N ILE A 79 -16.78 -13.26 -2.72
CA ILE A 79 -15.58 -13.69 -2.00
C ILE A 79 -15.49 -15.21 -1.99
N TYR A 80 -14.40 -15.74 -2.51
CA TYR A 80 -14.02 -17.13 -2.30
C TYR A 80 -13.10 -17.27 -1.09
N LEU A 81 -13.39 -18.23 -0.23
CA LEU A 81 -12.62 -18.54 0.97
C LEU A 81 -12.03 -19.94 0.86
N ILE A 82 -10.71 -20.05 1.00
CA ILE A 82 -9.99 -21.32 1.09
C ILE A 82 -10.05 -21.77 2.56
N ASP A 83 -11.02 -22.63 2.87
CA ASP A 83 -11.21 -23.16 4.22
C ASP A 83 -10.32 -24.39 4.43
N ALA A 84 -9.16 -24.17 5.02
CA ALA A 84 -8.16 -25.16 5.38
C ALA A 84 -7.61 -24.81 6.78
N PRO A 85 -8.36 -25.14 7.86
CA PRO A 85 -8.02 -24.72 9.22
C PRO A 85 -6.61 -25.14 9.66
N HIS A 86 -6.16 -26.31 9.23
CA HIS A 86 -4.81 -26.82 9.53
C HIS A 86 -3.68 -25.92 8.99
N LEU A 87 -3.97 -25.05 8.00
CA LEU A 87 -3.01 -24.11 7.43
C LEU A 87 -3.23 -22.66 7.92
N TYR A 88 -4.48 -22.23 8.07
CA TYR A 88 -4.81 -20.81 8.22
C TYR A 88 -5.34 -20.40 9.59
N TRP A 89 -5.82 -21.34 10.42
CA TRP A 89 -6.33 -21.04 11.76
C TRP A 89 -5.19 -21.11 12.79
N ARG A 90 -4.45 -20.01 12.89
CA ARG A 90 -3.29 -19.90 13.79
C ARG A 90 -3.28 -18.55 14.46
N GLU A 91 -2.67 -18.51 15.66
CA GLU A 91 -2.35 -17.27 16.34
C GLU A 91 -1.21 -16.54 15.62
N GLY A 92 -1.19 -15.20 15.72
CA GLY A 92 -0.24 -14.36 14.99
C GLY A 92 -0.90 -13.58 13.86
N ASN A 93 -0.15 -13.28 12.82
CA ASN A 93 -0.66 -12.62 11.62
C ASN A 93 -0.65 -13.60 10.41
N PRO A 94 -1.08 -13.19 9.21
CA PRO A 94 -1.08 -14.05 8.04
C PRO A 94 0.26 -14.68 7.68
N TYR A 95 1.38 -14.10 8.10
CA TYR A 95 2.73 -14.47 7.65
C TYR A 95 3.62 -15.03 8.76
N HIS A 96 3.39 -14.61 10.01
CA HIS A 96 4.26 -14.84 11.16
C HIS A 96 3.46 -15.32 12.36
N ASP A 97 4.12 -16.11 13.20
CA ASP A 97 3.61 -16.48 14.52
C ASP A 97 3.63 -15.29 15.51
N THR A 98 3.29 -15.53 16.74
CA THR A 98 3.27 -14.51 17.81
C THR A 98 4.65 -13.97 18.17
N ASP A 99 5.70 -14.69 17.86
CA ASP A 99 7.10 -14.29 18.06
C ASP A 99 7.72 -13.65 16.80
N TYR A 100 6.90 -13.36 15.77
CA TYR A 100 7.32 -12.81 14.48
C TYR A 100 8.26 -13.70 13.66
N ASN A 101 8.22 -15.02 13.88
CA ASN A 101 8.89 -15.97 13.01
C ASN A 101 7.96 -16.36 11.85
N ASP A 102 8.52 -16.50 10.66
CA ASP A 102 7.79 -17.04 9.51
C ASP A 102 7.26 -18.44 9.82
N TYR A 103 6.01 -18.73 9.45
CA TYR A 103 5.50 -20.09 9.52
C TYR A 103 6.31 -21.00 8.58
N ALA A 104 6.83 -22.10 9.09
CA ALA A 104 7.68 -23.02 8.34
C ALA A 104 7.01 -23.59 7.07
N ASP A 105 5.67 -23.64 7.04
CA ASP A 105 4.86 -24.09 5.92
C ASP A 105 4.27 -22.97 5.06
N ASN A 106 4.79 -21.74 5.15
CA ASN A 106 4.35 -20.63 4.30
C ASN A 106 4.45 -20.97 2.81
N TYR A 107 5.45 -21.76 2.39
CA TYR A 107 5.55 -22.24 1.01
C TYR A 107 4.29 -22.99 0.56
N LYS A 108 3.73 -23.83 1.42
CA LYS A 108 2.52 -24.60 1.14
C LYS A 108 1.25 -23.77 1.24
N ARG A 109 1.16 -22.90 2.26
CA ARG A 109 0.02 -22.03 2.52
C ARG A 109 -0.25 -21.08 1.35
N PHE A 110 0.78 -20.46 0.81
CA PHE A 110 0.64 -19.54 -0.31
C PHE A 110 0.73 -20.21 -1.68
N ALA A 111 1.32 -21.40 -1.79
CA ALA A 111 1.14 -22.23 -2.98
C ALA A 111 -0.33 -22.64 -3.17
N LEU A 112 -1.02 -23.01 -2.09
CA LEU A 112 -2.45 -23.32 -2.14
C LEU A 112 -3.28 -22.14 -2.63
N LEU A 113 -2.98 -20.92 -2.16
CA LEU A 113 -3.66 -19.71 -2.62
C LEU A 113 -3.52 -19.50 -4.13
N GLY A 114 -2.30 -19.61 -4.66
CA GLY A 114 -2.04 -19.52 -6.10
C GLY A 114 -2.68 -20.63 -6.91
N TRP A 115 -2.64 -21.86 -6.40
CA TRP A 115 -3.23 -23.02 -7.03
C TRP A 115 -4.75 -22.89 -7.18
N VAL A 116 -5.46 -22.53 -6.11
CA VAL A 116 -6.92 -22.31 -6.15
C VAL A 116 -7.27 -21.17 -7.11
N GLY A 117 -6.47 -20.09 -7.14
CA GLY A 117 -6.64 -19.00 -8.11
C GLY A 117 -6.61 -19.51 -9.57
N ALA A 118 -5.67 -20.38 -9.90
CA ALA A 118 -5.59 -20.99 -11.21
C ALA A 118 -6.74 -21.98 -11.48
N GLU A 119 -7.16 -22.76 -10.48
CA GLU A 119 -8.27 -23.72 -10.62
C GLU A 119 -9.62 -23.03 -10.86
N LEU A 120 -9.86 -21.86 -10.28
CA LEU A 120 -11.06 -21.05 -10.55
C LEU A 120 -11.13 -20.55 -12.00
N ALA A 121 -10.00 -20.49 -12.69
CA ALA A 121 -9.96 -20.23 -14.13
C ALA A 121 -10.20 -21.48 -14.98
N THR A 122 -10.08 -22.68 -14.43
CA THR A 122 -10.32 -23.96 -15.14
C THR A 122 -11.68 -24.58 -14.86
N GLY A 123 -12.45 -24.02 -13.91
CA GLY A 123 -13.81 -24.46 -13.60
C GLY A 123 -13.97 -25.19 -12.28
N LEU A 124 -13.12 -24.89 -11.28
CA LEU A 124 -13.30 -25.35 -9.91
C LEU A 124 -14.67 -24.93 -9.33
N ASP A 125 -15.14 -23.75 -9.74
CA ASP A 125 -16.55 -23.35 -9.63
C ASP A 125 -17.22 -23.58 -10.99
N SER A 126 -18.25 -24.43 -11.03
CA SER A 126 -18.97 -24.73 -12.26
C SER A 126 -19.82 -23.57 -12.78
N TRP A 127 -20.12 -22.58 -11.93
CA TRP A 127 -20.97 -21.45 -12.24
C TRP A 127 -20.22 -20.20 -12.64
N TRP A 128 -18.94 -20.12 -12.30
CA TRP A 128 -18.14 -18.94 -12.57
C TRP A 128 -16.69 -19.29 -12.88
N ARG A 129 -16.14 -18.71 -13.95
CA ARG A 129 -14.73 -18.88 -14.34
C ARG A 129 -14.09 -17.53 -14.56
N ALA A 130 -12.92 -17.33 -13.99
CA ALA A 130 -12.12 -16.13 -14.24
C ALA A 130 -11.65 -16.06 -15.69
N GLU A 131 -11.79 -14.93 -16.33
CA GLU A 131 -11.17 -14.59 -17.62
C GLU A 131 -9.80 -13.93 -17.40
N VAL A 132 -9.67 -13.20 -16.28
CA VAL A 132 -8.43 -12.61 -15.80
C VAL A 132 -8.21 -13.01 -14.35
N VAL A 133 -7.02 -13.56 -14.05
CA VAL A 133 -6.54 -13.79 -12.68
C VAL A 133 -5.54 -12.69 -12.35
N HIS A 134 -5.91 -11.83 -11.39
CA HIS A 134 -5.09 -10.72 -10.94
C HIS A 134 -4.49 -11.04 -9.57
N ALA A 135 -3.23 -11.44 -9.55
CA ALA A 135 -2.50 -11.82 -8.35
C ALA A 135 -1.76 -10.63 -7.74
N HIS A 136 -1.75 -10.55 -6.41
CA HIS A 136 -1.17 -9.45 -5.65
C HIS A 136 -0.03 -9.91 -4.75
N ASP A 137 1.18 -9.40 -4.99
CA ASP A 137 2.43 -9.69 -4.28
C ASP A 137 2.84 -11.17 -4.27
N TRP A 138 3.94 -11.47 -3.60
CA TRP A 138 4.52 -12.81 -3.57
C TRP A 138 3.55 -13.90 -3.09
N HIS A 139 2.64 -13.56 -2.18
CA HIS A 139 1.64 -14.49 -1.64
C HIS A 139 0.78 -15.15 -2.72
N ALA A 140 0.50 -14.41 -3.78
CA ALA A 140 -0.31 -14.86 -4.90
C ALA A 140 0.51 -15.15 -6.18
N GLY A 141 1.84 -14.96 -6.14
CA GLY A 141 2.70 -15.02 -7.31
C GLY A 141 2.68 -16.35 -8.06
N LEU A 142 2.47 -17.46 -7.36
CA LEU A 142 2.37 -18.79 -8.01
C LEU A 142 1.11 -18.96 -8.85
N ALA A 143 0.08 -18.13 -8.72
CA ALA A 143 -1.12 -18.23 -9.57
C ALA A 143 -0.76 -18.21 -11.05
N ALA A 144 0.13 -17.32 -11.48
CA ALA A 144 0.60 -17.23 -12.86
C ALA A 144 1.39 -18.48 -13.30
N ALA A 145 2.21 -19.04 -12.41
CA ALA A 145 2.96 -20.27 -12.67
C ALA A 145 2.02 -21.50 -12.86
N TYR A 146 1.01 -21.64 -12.01
CA TYR A 146 0.01 -22.68 -12.15
C TYR A 146 -0.85 -22.51 -13.41
N LEU A 147 -1.24 -21.29 -13.77
CA LEU A 147 -1.93 -20.97 -15.02
C LEU A 147 -1.06 -21.37 -16.23
N PHE A 148 0.22 -21.01 -16.21
CA PHE A 148 1.16 -21.39 -17.26
C PHE A 148 1.24 -22.92 -17.41
N ASN A 149 1.40 -23.66 -16.31
CA ASN A 149 1.48 -25.11 -16.31
C ASN A 149 0.19 -25.80 -16.80
N LYS A 150 -0.94 -25.10 -16.76
CA LYS A 150 -2.26 -25.54 -17.27
C LYS A 150 -2.57 -25.07 -18.70
N GLY A 151 -1.58 -24.53 -19.42
CA GLY A 151 -1.77 -24.04 -20.79
C GLY A 151 -2.49 -22.67 -20.89
N ARG A 152 -2.45 -21.86 -19.83
CA ARG A 152 -3.00 -20.50 -19.77
C ARG A 152 -4.50 -20.40 -20.04
N PRO A 153 -5.34 -21.04 -19.22
CA PRO A 153 -6.81 -21.05 -19.41
C PRO A 153 -7.46 -19.68 -19.20
N ALA A 154 -6.75 -18.73 -18.56
CA ALA A 154 -7.11 -17.34 -18.38
C ALA A 154 -5.90 -16.44 -18.56
N LYS A 155 -6.12 -15.16 -18.80
CA LYS A 155 -5.08 -14.14 -18.76
C LYS A 155 -4.67 -13.85 -17.32
N SER A 156 -3.43 -13.39 -17.14
CA SER A 156 -2.87 -13.13 -15.81
C SER A 156 -2.27 -11.73 -15.70
N VAL A 157 -2.57 -11.07 -14.58
CA VAL A 157 -1.96 -9.81 -14.16
C VAL A 157 -1.30 -10.02 -12.80
N PHE A 158 -0.11 -9.50 -12.61
CA PHE A 158 0.59 -9.54 -11.35
C PHE A 158 0.91 -8.12 -10.87
N THR A 159 0.44 -7.73 -9.68
CA THR A 159 0.74 -6.42 -9.10
C THR A 159 1.81 -6.53 -8.01
N ILE A 160 2.87 -5.73 -8.17
CA ILE A 160 3.93 -5.53 -7.19
C ILE A 160 3.52 -4.39 -6.27
N HIS A 161 3.21 -4.71 -5.00
CA HIS A 161 2.99 -3.71 -3.96
C HIS A 161 4.29 -3.36 -3.26
N ASN A 162 5.16 -4.35 -3.01
CA ASN A 162 6.49 -4.13 -2.48
C ASN A 162 7.45 -5.25 -2.92
N LEU A 163 8.38 -4.93 -3.80
CA LEU A 163 9.36 -5.86 -4.36
C LEU A 163 10.34 -6.42 -3.31
N ALA A 164 10.51 -5.76 -2.16
CA ALA A 164 11.40 -6.21 -1.10
C ALA A 164 10.98 -7.56 -0.50
N TYR A 165 9.70 -7.92 -0.60
CA TYR A 165 9.17 -9.19 -0.11
C TYR A 165 9.01 -10.17 -1.27
N GLN A 166 9.85 -11.21 -1.29
CA GLN A 166 9.97 -12.09 -2.46
C GLN A 166 9.37 -13.47 -2.30
N GLY A 167 9.08 -13.90 -1.07
CA GLY A 167 8.56 -15.24 -0.82
C GLY A 167 9.50 -16.32 -1.34
N GLN A 168 10.71 -16.40 -0.75
CA GLN A 168 11.75 -17.34 -1.15
C GLN A 168 11.71 -18.58 -0.28
N PHE A 169 11.74 -19.75 -0.93
CA PHE A 169 11.67 -21.06 -0.26
C PHE A 169 12.66 -22.02 -0.87
N ALA A 170 13.06 -23.03 -0.09
CA ALA A 170 14.05 -24.02 -0.53
C ALA A 170 13.55 -24.83 -1.75
N HIS A 171 14.45 -25.13 -2.68
CA HIS A 171 14.18 -25.82 -3.93
C HIS A 171 13.40 -27.15 -3.75
N HIS A 172 13.74 -27.94 -2.71
CA HIS A 172 13.09 -29.24 -2.49
C HIS A 172 11.58 -29.16 -2.28
N HIS A 173 11.03 -28.00 -1.91
CA HIS A 173 9.59 -27.79 -1.79
C HIS A 173 8.85 -27.75 -3.15
N LEU A 174 9.57 -27.63 -4.27
CA LEU A 174 8.95 -27.52 -5.60
C LEU A 174 8.00 -28.68 -5.91
N HIS A 175 8.42 -29.91 -5.64
CA HIS A 175 7.60 -31.10 -5.83
C HIS A 175 6.42 -31.17 -4.84
N GLU A 176 6.63 -30.69 -3.62
CA GLU A 176 5.59 -30.68 -2.59
C GLU A 176 4.43 -29.76 -2.92
N ILE A 177 4.66 -28.75 -3.76
CA ILE A 177 3.63 -27.79 -4.21
C ILE A 177 3.10 -28.09 -5.62
N GLY A 178 3.46 -29.25 -6.17
CA GLY A 178 2.91 -29.74 -7.44
C GLY A 178 3.39 -29.00 -8.69
N LEU A 179 4.57 -28.37 -8.64
CA LEU A 179 5.19 -27.75 -9.82
C LEU A 179 6.31 -28.63 -10.41
N PRO A 180 6.43 -28.70 -11.75
CA PRO A 180 7.44 -29.52 -12.40
C PRO A 180 8.85 -28.94 -12.25
N GLU A 181 9.85 -29.80 -12.14
CA GLU A 181 11.26 -29.42 -12.01
C GLU A 181 11.75 -28.50 -13.13
N GLY A 182 11.22 -28.67 -14.33
CA GLY A 182 11.54 -27.79 -15.47
C GLY A 182 11.20 -26.32 -15.31
N MET A 183 10.47 -25.93 -14.26
CA MET A 183 10.21 -24.53 -13.94
C MET A 183 11.29 -23.92 -13.03
N PHE A 184 12.14 -24.74 -12.39
CA PHE A 184 13.21 -24.28 -11.54
C PHE A 184 14.49 -24.01 -12.34
N HIS A 185 14.52 -22.85 -12.97
CA HIS A 185 15.71 -22.34 -13.68
C HIS A 185 15.69 -20.81 -13.73
N VAL A 186 16.78 -20.21 -14.18
CA VAL A 186 16.96 -18.75 -14.21
C VAL A 186 15.88 -18.03 -15.04
N ASN A 187 15.39 -18.66 -16.11
CA ASN A 187 14.26 -18.16 -16.90
C ASN A 187 12.93 -18.76 -16.43
N GLY A 188 12.72 -18.82 -15.15
CA GLY A 188 11.54 -19.36 -14.49
C GLY A 188 11.41 -18.79 -13.08
N LEU A 189 11.14 -19.65 -12.10
CA LEU A 189 10.89 -19.21 -10.72
C LEU A 189 12.12 -19.33 -9.79
N GLU A 190 13.29 -19.75 -10.29
CA GLU A 190 14.51 -19.82 -9.51
C GLU A 190 15.12 -18.43 -9.31
N LEU A 191 15.51 -18.09 -8.07
CA LEU A 191 16.26 -16.89 -7.71
C LEU A 191 17.24 -17.21 -6.58
N PHE A 192 18.56 -17.04 -6.85
CA PHE A 192 19.62 -17.32 -5.89
C PHE A 192 19.59 -18.75 -5.28
N GLY A 193 19.23 -19.74 -6.08
CA GLY A 193 19.13 -21.14 -5.65
C GLY A 193 17.87 -21.49 -4.88
N GLN A 194 16.92 -20.57 -4.81
CA GLN A 194 15.63 -20.74 -4.13
C GLN A 194 14.45 -20.59 -5.10
N ILE A 195 13.29 -21.08 -4.71
CA ILE A 195 12.02 -20.77 -5.36
C ILE A 195 11.63 -19.35 -4.93
N SER A 196 11.37 -18.45 -5.88
CA SER A 196 10.81 -17.14 -5.61
C SER A 196 9.39 -17.04 -6.16
N TYR A 197 8.43 -16.87 -5.27
CA TYR A 197 7.02 -16.71 -5.63
C TYR A 197 6.76 -15.37 -6.33
N LEU A 198 7.46 -14.32 -5.89
CA LEU A 198 7.40 -13.03 -6.56
C LEU A 198 7.90 -13.14 -8.01
N LYS A 199 9.08 -13.77 -8.21
CA LYS A 199 9.64 -13.97 -9.55
C LYS A 199 8.73 -14.82 -10.43
N ALA A 200 8.06 -15.82 -9.88
CA ALA A 200 7.06 -16.60 -10.60
C ALA A 200 5.92 -15.71 -11.11
N GLY A 201 5.41 -14.82 -10.28
CA GLY A 201 4.42 -13.81 -10.68
C GLY A 201 4.92 -12.91 -11.81
N LEU A 202 6.15 -12.40 -11.70
CA LEU A 202 6.76 -11.55 -12.72
C LEU A 202 6.98 -12.27 -14.06
N TYR A 203 7.50 -13.49 -14.01
CA TYR A 203 7.94 -14.21 -15.20
C TYR A 203 6.76 -14.81 -15.99
N TYR A 204 5.77 -15.38 -15.31
CA TYR A 204 4.69 -16.13 -15.95
C TYR A 204 3.44 -15.31 -16.25
N SER A 205 3.29 -14.11 -15.73
CA SER A 205 2.12 -13.26 -16.00
C SER A 205 2.14 -12.65 -17.39
N ASP A 206 0.97 -12.40 -17.95
CA ASP A 206 0.82 -11.69 -19.23
C ASP A 206 1.16 -10.20 -19.08
N MET A 207 0.77 -9.59 -17.95
CA MET A 207 1.13 -8.22 -17.59
C MET A 207 1.54 -8.12 -16.13
N VAL A 208 2.47 -7.22 -15.85
CA VAL A 208 2.93 -6.86 -14.51
C VAL A 208 2.63 -5.38 -14.26
N THR A 209 2.08 -5.08 -13.09
CA THR A 209 1.90 -3.71 -12.66
C THR A 209 2.70 -3.41 -11.39
N ALA A 210 3.18 -2.18 -11.27
CA ALA A 210 3.68 -1.63 -10.04
C ALA A 210 2.74 -0.51 -9.58
N VAL A 211 2.73 -0.20 -8.28
CA VAL A 211 1.74 0.70 -7.68
C VAL A 211 2.05 2.19 -7.88
N SER A 212 3.00 2.51 -8.74
CA SER A 212 3.20 3.87 -9.27
C SER A 212 4.09 3.86 -10.52
N PRO A 213 3.96 4.87 -11.42
CA PRO A 213 4.82 5.00 -12.60
C PRO A 213 6.31 5.14 -12.27
N THR A 214 6.66 5.95 -11.28
CA THR A 214 8.06 6.11 -10.85
C THR A 214 8.59 4.83 -10.22
N TYR A 215 7.81 4.14 -9.40
CA TYR A 215 8.22 2.86 -8.83
C TYR A 215 8.46 1.79 -9.91
N ALA A 216 7.62 1.72 -10.94
CA ALA A 216 7.84 0.84 -12.08
C ALA A 216 9.19 1.09 -12.81
N LYS A 217 9.74 2.31 -12.71
CA LYS A 217 11.08 2.64 -13.21
C LYS A 217 12.17 2.29 -12.22
N GLU A 218 11.99 2.66 -10.94
CA GLU A 218 12.99 2.43 -9.88
C GLU A 218 13.33 0.94 -9.73
N ILE A 219 12.34 0.06 -9.76
CA ILE A 219 12.55 -1.40 -9.59
C ILE A 219 13.30 -2.06 -10.76
N THR A 220 13.53 -1.36 -11.87
CA THR A 220 14.42 -1.82 -12.94
C THR A 220 15.90 -1.50 -12.69
N THR A 221 16.21 -0.75 -11.62
CA THR A 221 17.58 -0.37 -11.25
C THR A 221 18.16 -1.31 -10.20
N PRO A 222 19.48 -1.52 -10.15
CA PRO A 222 20.12 -2.42 -9.19
C PRO A 222 19.78 -2.11 -7.72
N ASP A 223 19.63 -0.83 -7.37
CA ASP A 223 19.38 -0.39 -5.99
C ASP A 223 18.01 -0.84 -5.44
N PHE A 224 17.02 -1.06 -6.33
CA PHE A 224 15.65 -1.39 -5.95
C PHE A 224 15.15 -2.73 -6.48
N ALA A 225 15.93 -3.43 -7.30
CA ALA A 225 15.49 -4.62 -8.02
C ALA A 225 15.70 -5.94 -7.25
N TYR A 226 16.46 -5.94 -6.18
CA TYR A 226 16.76 -7.16 -5.38
C TYR A 226 17.24 -8.35 -6.22
N GLY A 227 18.06 -8.08 -7.24
CA GLY A 227 18.58 -9.09 -8.17
C GLY A 227 17.69 -9.38 -9.39
N LEU A 228 16.54 -8.73 -9.51
CA LEU A 228 15.57 -8.94 -10.60
C LEU A 228 15.65 -7.86 -11.71
N GLN A 229 16.68 -6.99 -11.70
CA GLN A 229 16.80 -5.88 -12.63
C GLN A 229 16.74 -6.29 -14.09
N GLY A 230 17.36 -7.40 -14.46
CA GLY A 230 17.34 -7.89 -15.85
C GLY A 230 15.94 -8.29 -16.32
N LEU A 231 15.21 -9.05 -15.48
CA LEU A 231 13.83 -9.45 -15.77
C LEU A 231 12.91 -8.23 -15.84
N LEU A 232 12.97 -7.33 -14.85
CA LEU A 232 12.12 -6.14 -14.77
C LEU A 232 12.40 -5.16 -15.92
N THR A 233 13.66 -4.98 -16.30
CA THR A 233 14.03 -4.17 -17.47
C THR A 233 13.43 -4.78 -18.75
N GLY A 234 13.59 -6.08 -18.95
CA GLY A 234 13.02 -6.76 -20.12
C GLY A 234 11.49 -6.67 -20.18
N LEU A 235 10.81 -6.80 -19.05
CA LEU A 235 9.34 -6.62 -18.97
C LEU A 235 8.93 -5.18 -19.33
N ARG A 236 9.69 -4.20 -18.87
CA ARG A 236 9.41 -2.80 -19.16
C ARG A 236 9.63 -2.47 -20.65
N GLU A 237 10.73 -2.93 -21.22
CA GLU A 237 11.05 -2.74 -22.64
C GLU A 237 10.02 -3.43 -23.56
N ALA A 238 9.50 -4.57 -23.14
CA ALA A 238 8.41 -5.28 -23.83
C ALA A 238 7.02 -4.65 -23.63
N GLY A 239 6.90 -3.54 -22.86
CA GLY A 239 5.63 -2.93 -22.52
C GLY A 239 4.76 -3.76 -21.56
N LYS A 240 5.34 -4.72 -20.87
CA LYS A 240 4.66 -5.64 -19.95
C LYS A 240 4.76 -5.23 -18.47
N LEU A 241 5.52 -4.18 -18.15
CA LEU A 241 5.58 -3.57 -16.83
C LEU A 241 5.08 -2.14 -16.89
N VAL A 242 3.98 -1.85 -16.22
CA VAL A 242 3.37 -0.52 -16.15
C VAL A 242 3.13 -0.10 -14.70
N GLY A 243 3.13 1.20 -14.43
CA GLY A 243 2.81 1.75 -13.12
C GLY A 243 1.37 2.28 -13.10
N ILE A 244 0.58 1.84 -12.14
CA ILE A 244 -0.78 2.34 -11.87
C ILE A 244 -0.85 2.77 -10.41
N LEU A 245 -1.14 4.06 -10.17
CA LEU A 245 -1.27 4.59 -8.82
C LEU A 245 -2.48 3.99 -8.09
N ASN A 246 -2.29 3.68 -6.80
CA ASN A 246 -3.40 3.39 -5.91
C ASN A 246 -4.26 4.63 -5.68
N GLY A 247 -5.49 4.42 -5.28
CA GLY A 247 -6.42 5.48 -4.93
C GLY A 247 -6.58 5.67 -3.42
N VAL A 248 -7.45 6.60 -3.07
CA VAL A 248 -7.92 6.84 -1.69
C VAL A 248 -9.38 6.47 -1.61
N ASP A 249 -9.76 5.76 -0.55
CA ASP A 249 -11.17 5.54 -0.22
C ASP A 249 -11.76 6.84 0.36
N GLN A 250 -12.53 7.53 -0.46
CA GLN A 250 -13.12 8.83 -0.14
C GLN A 250 -14.35 8.74 0.80
N GLU A 251 -14.85 7.56 1.08
CA GLU A 251 -15.89 7.37 2.11
C GLU A 251 -15.29 7.36 3.51
N ILE A 252 -14.03 6.91 3.62
CA ILE A 252 -13.29 6.83 4.89
C ILE A 252 -12.38 8.05 5.07
N TRP A 253 -11.61 8.41 4.04
CA TRP A 253 -10.59 9.45 4.08
C TRP A 253 -11.03 10.70 3.30
N HIS A 254 -12.02 11.41 3.80
CA HIS A 254 -12.43 12.70 3.24
C HIS A 254 -12.86 13.66 4.33
N PRO A 255 -12.32 14.90 4.39
CA PRO A 255 -12.53 15.82 5.51
C PRO A 255 -13.98 16.30 5.67
N SER A 256 -14.85 16.10 4.69
CA SER A 256 -16.27 16.48 4.79
C SER A 256 -17.17 15.40 5.42
N CYS A 257 -16.69 14.14 5.54
CA CYS A 257 -17.49 13.02 6.04
C CYS A 257 -16.73 12.07 6.96
N ASP A 258 -15.48 12.34 7.26
CA ASP A 258 -14.64 11.52 8.13
C ASP A 258 -15.26 11.35 9.53
N ALA A 259 -15.57 10.10 9.88
CA ALA A 259 -16.23 9.76 11.13
C ALA A 259 -15.35 9.98 12.40
N TYR A 260 -14.04 10.11 12.23
CA TYR A 260 -13.07 10.23 13.33
C TYR A 260 -12.74 11.68 13.71
N ILE A 261 -13.17 12.69 12.91
CA ILE A 261 -12.92 14.10 13.21
C ILE A 261 -14.19 14.82 13.63
N GLN A 262 -14.08 15.72 14.60
CA GLN A 262 -15.24 16.47 15.10
C GLN A 262 -15.61 17.64 14.19
N HIS A 263 -14.64 18.23 13.49
CA HIS A 263 -14.83 19.44 12.71
C HIS A 263 -14.62 19.16 11.22
N HIS A 264 -15.71 18.79 10.55
CA HIS A 264 -15.70 18.58 9.11
C HIS A 264 -15.39 19.87 8.35
N TYR A 265 -14.76 19.74 7.21
CA TYR A 265 -14.43 20.86 6.33
C TYR A 265 -14.29 20.40 4.87
N LYS A 266 -14.19 21.36 3.97
CA LYS A 266 -14.00 21.12 2.54
C LYS A 266 -13.25 22.30 1.91
N LEU A 267 -12.81 22.14 0.66
CA LEU A 267 -12.00 23.10 -0.08
C LEU A 267 -12.50 24.55 0.03
N LYS A 268 -13.80 24.76 -0.07
CA LYS A 268 -14.43 26.10 0.00
C LYS A 268 -14.80 26.56 1.42
N SER A 269 -14.58 25.74 2.43
CA SER A 269 -14.94 26.05 3.83
C SER A 269 -13.96 25.37 4.78
N ILE A 270 -12.80 25.99 4.95
CA ILE A 270 -11.61 25.42 5.64
C ILE A 270 -11.61 25.63 7.17
N ALA A 271 -12.60 26.32 7.74
CA ALA A 271 -12.61 26.67 9.17
C ALA A 271 -12.49 25.45 10.10
N GLY A 272 -13.05 24.31 9.73
CA GLY A 272 -12.95 23.06 10.51
C GLY A 272 -11.51 22.58 10.68
N LYS A 273 -10.64 22.78 9.67
CA LYS A 273 -9.22 22.39 9.76
C LYS A 273 -8.50 23.10 10.90
N LYS A 274 -8.77 24.39 11.13
CA LYS A 274 -8.18 25.16 12.23
C LYS A 274 -8.62 24.64 13.60
N LYS A 275 -9.88 24.20 13.70
CA LYS A 275 -10.42 23.61 14.94
C LYS A 275 -9.79 22.25 15.20
N ASN A 276 -9.67 21.40 14.18
CA ASN A 276 -8.97 20.12 14.29
C ASN A 276 -7.49 20.29 14.69
N LYS A 277 -6.83 21.36 14.24
CA LYS A 277 -5.47 21.70 14.68
C LYS A 277 -5.43 21.99 16.18
N ALA A 278 -6.35 22.80 16.70
CA ALA A 278 -6.44 23.07 18.14
C ALA A 278 -6.71 21.81 18.95
N ASP A 279 -7.60 20.92 18.48
CA ASP A 279 -7.90 19.64 19.10
C ASP A 279 -6.67 18.72 19.12
N LEU A 280 -5.91 18.70 18.01
CA LEU A 280 -4.68 17.91 17.91
C LEU A 280 -3.60 18.42 18.88
N GLN A 281 -3.41 19.74 18.94
CA GLN A 281 -2.48 20.37 19.89
C GLN A 281 -2.88 20.03 21.33
N ALA A 282 -4.17 20.13 21.67
CA ALA A 282 -4.69 19.76 22.99
C ALA A 282 -4.48 18.27 23.31
N TYR A 283 -4.74 17.37 22.36
CA TYR A 283 -4.53 15.95 22.53
C TYR A 283 -3.09 15.60 22.94
N PHE A 284 -2.12 16.26 22.29
CA PHE A 284 -0.69 16.04 22.55
C PHE A 284 -0.12 16.93 23.66
N ASN A 285 -0.93 17.72 24.37
CA ASN A 285 -0.50 18.71 25.34
C ASN A 285 0.53 19.73 24.80
N LEU A 286 0.47 20.00 23.50
CA LEU A 286 1.24 21.07 22.87
C LEU A 286 0.56 22.42 23.11
N PRO A 287 1.32 23.54 23.20
CA PRO A 287 0.73 24.87 23.24
C PRO A 287 -0.24 25.10 22.08
N GLN A 288 -1.44 25.61 22.37
CA GLN A 288 -2.42 25.95 21.33
C GLN A 288 -2.02 27.25 20.64
N GLN A 289 -1.18 27.15 19.65
CA GLN A 289 -0.64 28.25 18.85
C GLN A 289 -1.13 28.09 17.40
N PRO A 290 -2.16 28.84 16.98
CA PRO A 290 -2.73 28.67 15.63
C PRO A 290 -1.74 29.06 14.53
N ASP A 291 -0.80 29.94 14.80
CA ASP A 291 0.20 30.44 13.85
C ASP A 291 1.48 29.58 13.80
N ALA A 292 1.70 28.68 14.76
CA ALA A 292 2.82 27.74 14.69
C ALA A 292 2.59 26.73 13.58
N LEU A 293 3.60 26.50 12.74
CA LEU A 293 3.53 25.47 11.69
C LEU A 293 3.59 24.10 12.35
N LEU A 294 2.53 23.30 12.21
CA LEU A 294 2.38 21.98 12.83
C LEU A 294 2.69 20.87 11.82
N PHE A 295 3.82 20.22 12.02
CA PHE A 295 4.21 19.01 11.29
C PHE A 295 3.61 17.79 11.97
N VAL A 296 3.16 16.83 11.16
CA VAL A 296 2.68 15.54 11.64
C VAL A 296 3.35 14.40 10.89
N MET A 297 3.57 13.28 11.56
CA MET A 297 4.08 12.05 10.96
C MET A 297 3.33 10.85 11.52
N VAL A 298 2.71 10.07 10.65
CA VAL A 298 1.98 8.84 10.98
C VAL A 298 2.57 7.70 10.17
N THR A 299 3.34 6.82 10.81
CA THR A 299 4.05 5.78 10.07
C THR A 299 4.57 4.67 10.99
N ARG A 300 4.97 3.54 10.38
CA ARG A 300 5.85 2.57 11.06
C ARG A 300 7.22 3.20 11.29
N LEU A 301 7.78 3.02 12.48
CA LEU A 301 9.06 3.62 12.84
C LEU A 301 10.21 2.72 12.34
N THR A 302 10.58 2.91 11.10
CA THR A 302 11.65 2.18 10.41
C THR A 302 12.60 3.14 9.70
N GLU A 303 13.82 2.70 9.41
CA GLU A 303 14.77 3.48 8.61
C GLU A 303 14.24 3.74 7.19
N GLN A 304 13.51 2.79 6.62
CA GLN A 304 12.84 2.99 5.33
C GLN A 304 11.98 4.25 5.30
N LYS A 305 11.31 4.55 6.41
CA LYS A 305 10.43 5.73 6.53
C LYS A 305 11.17 7.03 6.83
N GLY A 306 12.50 6.99 6.94
CA GLY A 306 13.34 8.17 7.12
C GLY A 306 13.29 8.78 8.52
N LEU A 307 12.97 7.97 9.54
CA LEU A 307 12.92 8.45 10.94
C LEU A 307 14.26 8.98 11.43
N ASP A 308 15.36 8.37 11.02
CA ASP A 308 16.72 8.83 11.31
C ASP A 308 16.99 10.23 10.73
N LEU A 309 16.50 10.48 9.51
CA LEU A 309 16.59 11.83 8.89
C LEU A 309 15.76 12.85 9.67
N LEU A 310 14.56 12.47 10.11
CA LEU A 310 13.72 13.35 10.93
C LEU A 310 14.36 13.63 12.29
N ILE A 311 14.89 12.64 12.97
CA ILE A 311 15.60 12.79 14.25
C ILE A 311 16.78 13.77 14.09
N ALA A 312 17.52 13.70 12.99
CA ALA A 312 18.65 14.57 12.70
C ALA A 312 18.25 16.01 12.33
N THR A 313 16.99 16.28 12.00
CA THR A 313 16.52 17.59 11.50
C THR A 313 15.41 18.22 12.33
N ALA A 314 14.88 17.53 13.32
CA ALA A 314 13.75 18.02 14.14
C ALA A 314 14.07 19.32 14.90
N ASP A 315 15.34 19.56 15.23
CA ASP A 315 15.79 20.80 15.82
C ASP A 315 15.50 22.03 14.94
N GLU A 316 15.47 21.88 13.62
CA GLU A 316 15.11 22.95 12.68
C GLU A 316 13.66 23.39 12.86
N ILE A 317 12.73 22.44 13.05
CA ILE A 317 11.32 22.75 13.33
C ILE A 317 11.19 23.56 14.60
N VAL A 318 11.91 23.18 15.64
CA VAL A 318 11.90 23.89 16.95
C VAL A 318 12.49 25.29 16.83
N LYS A 319 13.64 25.45 16.17
CA LYS A 319 14.31 26.75 15.95
C LYS A 319 13.43 27.73 15.22
N GLN A 320 12.58 27.27 14.31
CA GLN A 320 11.64 28.09 13.56
C GLN A 320 10.31 28.35 14.31
N GLY A 321 10.18 27.85 15.55
CA GLY A 321 8.97 28.03 16.35
C GLY A 321 7.80 27.12 15.92
N GLY A 322 8.09 26.04 15.22
CA GLY A 322 7.10 25.05 14.80
C GLY A 322 6.84 23.96 15.85
N GLN A 323 5.92 23.10 15.53
CA GLN A 323 5.53 21.93 16.34
C GLN A 323 5.59 20.65 15.51
N LEU A 324 5.81 19.53 16.17
CA LEU A 324 5.87 18.19 15.55
C LEU A 324 5.13 17.16 16.41
N ALA A 325 4.17 16.49 15.82
CA ALA A 325 3.47 15.36 16.43
C ALA A 325 3.76 14.07 15.65
N ILE A 326 4.15 13.00 16.35
CA ILE A 326 4.50 11.71 15.75
C ILE A 326 3.63 10.60 16.35
N LEU A 327 3.06 9.77 15.49
CA LEU A 327 2.34 8.55 15.84
C LEU A 327 2.95 7.36 15.09
N GLY A 328 3.35 6.34 15.80
CA GLY A 328 3.85 5.11 15.19
C GLY A 328 4.53 4.19 16.19
N SER A 329 4.92 3.02 15.70
CA SER A 329 5.73 2.05 16.43
C SER A 329 6.67 1.31 15.47
N GLY A 330 7.73 0.73 15.99
CA GLY A 330 8.67 -0.02 15.14
C GLY A 330 10.00 -0.34 15.83
N ALA A 331 11.11 0.03 15.20
CA ALA A 331 12.43 -0.26 15.72
C ALA A 331 12.69 0.48 17.03
N LYS A 332 13.10 -0.25 18.06
CA LYS A 332 13.27 0.26 19.43
C LYS A 332 14.17 1.50 19.50
N HIS A 333 15.31 1.49 18.80
CA HIS A 333 16.22 2.62 18.78
C HIS A 333 15.62 3.90 18.16
N LEU A 334 14.69 3.76 17.20
CA LEU A 334 13.97 4.89 16.61
C LEU A 334 12.87 5.39 17.55
N GLU A 335 12.16 4.49 18.22
CA GLU A 335 11.19 4.86 19.27
C GLU A 335 11.88 5.65 20.39
N GLU A 336 13.01 5.16 20.88
CA GLU A 336 13.82 5.83 21.89
C GLU A 336 14.30 7.21 21.41
N GLY A 337 14.77 7.31 20.15
CA GLY A 337 15.24 8.55 19.56
C GLY A 337 14.17 9.64 19.49
N ILE A 338 12.96 9.32 19.04
CA ILE A 338 11.86 10.29 18.98
C ILE A 338 11.32 10.65 20.38
N CYS A 339 11.29 9.69 21.31
CA CYS A 339 10.91 9.99 22.69
C CYS A 339 11.90 10.92 23.38
N GLN A 340 13.21 10.78 23.12
CA GLN A 340 14.24 11.71 23.60
C GLN A 340 14.06 13.12 23.03
N LEU A 341 13.67 13.24 21.75
CA LEU A 341 13.34 14.55 21.17
C LEU A 341 12.15 15.21 21.88
N ALA A 342 11.09 14.45 22.16
CA ALA A 342 9.92 14.95 22.86
C ALA A 342 10.27 15.40 24.31
N GLN A 343 11.15 14.67 24.99
CA GLN A 343 11.65 15.07 26.31
C GLN A 343 12.51 16.32 26.26
N ARG A 344 13.30 16.49 25.21
CA ARG A 344 14.17 17.64 25.01
C ARG A 344 13.40 18.92 24.65
N TYR A 345 12.31 18.77 23.89
CA TYR A 345 11.50 19.87 23.35
C TYR A 345 10.01 19.68 23.68
N PRO A 346 9.61 19.63 24.96
CA PRO A 346 8.26 19.21 25.36
C PRO A 346 7.15 20.17 24.90
N GLU A 347 7.48 21.42 24.62
CA GLU A 347 6.52 22.40 24.09
C GLU A 347 6.39 22.39 22.55
N ASN A 348 7.28 21.67 21.87
CA ASN A 348 7.33 21.65 20.42
C ASN A 348 7.11 20.26 19.82
N ILE A 349 7.55 19.20 20.50
CA ILE A 349 7.54 17.83 19.97
C ILE A 349 6.77 16.91 20.89
N ALA A 350 5.79 16.21 20.33
CA ALA A 350 5.02 15.21 21.05
C ALA A 350 4.98 13.90 20.26
N VAL A 351 5.00 12.77 21.00
CA VAL A 351 5.08 11.43 20.43
C VAL A 351 4.08 10.52 21.11
N LYS A 352 3.36 9.71 20.33
CA LYS A 352 2.61 8.56 20.80
C LYS A 352 3.13 7.30 20.13
N ILE A 353 3.66 6.38 20.93
CA ILE A 353 4.09 5.05 20.45
C ILE A 353 2.87 4.14 20.35
N GLY A 354 2.72 3.50 19.21
CA GLY A 354 1.63 2.56 18.92
C GLY A 354 0.85 2.91 17.65
N TYR A 355 -0.27 2.25 17.49
CA TYR A 355 -1.24 2.50 16.42
C TYR A 355 -2.55 3.02 17.03
N ASP A 356 -3.11 4.04 16.39
CA ASP A 356 -4.38 4.64 16.79
C ASP A 356 -5.05 5.24 15.55
N GLU A 357 -6.08 4.56 15.04
CA GLU A 357 -6.78 4.96 13.81
C GLU A 357 -7.42 6.35 13.96
N ALA A 358 -8.19 6.57 15.02
CA ALA A 358 -8.87 7.84 15.25
C ALA A 358 -7.87 9.00 15.35
N LEU A 359 -6.75 8.79 16.04
CA LEU A 359 -5.70 9.78 16.14
C LEU A 359 -5.02 10.02 14.79
N SER A 360 -4.82 8.99 13.98
CA SER A 360 -4.23 9.16 12.64
C SER A 360 -5.07 10.09 11.75
N HIS A 361 -6.40 9.94 11.79
CA HIS A 361 -7.33 10.84 11.10
C HIS A 361 -7.26 12.28 11.65
N LEU A 362 -7.25 12.43 12.96
CA LEU A 362 -7.11 13.76 13.58
C LEU A 362 -5.77 14.42 13.22
N MET A 363 -4.67 13.66 13.18
CA MET A 363 -3.35 14.18 12.80
C MET A 363 -3.33 14.65 11.35
N VAL A 364 -3.92 13.88 10.43
CA VAL A 364 -4.05 14.28 9.03
C VAL A 364 -4.94 15.51 8.89
N ALA A 365 -6.05 15.59 9.62
CA ALA A 365 -6.97 16.72 9.56
C ALA A 365 -6.44 18.00 10.22
N GLY A 366 -5.71 17.87 11.33
CA GLY A 366 -5.23 18.99 12.14
C GLY A 366 -3.83 19.48 11.80
N GLY A 367 -2.99 18.67 11.15
CA GLY A 367 -1.64 19.06 10.72
C GLY A 367 -1.64 20.12 9.63
N ASP A 368 -0.56 20.88 9.53
CA ASP A 368 -0.31 21.80 8.40
C ASP A 368 0.59 21.13 7.35
N VAL A 369 1.57 20.34 7.79
CA VAL A 369 2.50 19.58 6.95
C VAL A 369 2.52 18.12 7.40
N ILE A 370 2.42 17.19 6.47
CA ILE A 370 2.61 15.76 6.75
C ILE A 370 3.96 15.29 6.19
N LEU A 371 4.78 14.71 7.06
CA LEU A 371 6.14 14.28 6.74
C LEU A 371 6.13 12.84 6.22
N VAL A 372 6.67 12.63 5.01
CA VAL A 372 6.89 11.31 4.42
C VAL A 372 8.30 11.25 3.81
N PRO A 373 9.36 11.32 4.64
CA PRO A 373 10.75 11.40 4.16
C PRO A 373 11.33 10.02 3.82
N SER A 374 10.53 9.16 3.22
CA SER A 374 10.85 7.75 2.97
C SER A 374 12.03 7.59 2.00
N ARG A 375 12.90 6.60 2.28
CA ARG A 375 13.99 6.20 1.38
C ARG A 375 13.47 5.52 0.13
N PHE A 376 12.42 4.74 0.26
CA PHE A 376 11.63 4.24 -0.86
C PHE A 376 10.16 4.12 -0.43
N GLU A 377 9.25 4.40 -1.36
CA GLU A 377 7.82 4.34 -1.12
C GLU A 377 7.12 3.92 -2.43
N PRO A 378 6.72 2.65 -2.57
CA PRO A 378 6.14 2.16 -3.83
C PRO A 378 4.98 3.00 -4.33
N CYS A 379 3.99 3.28 -3.50
CA CYS A 379 2.93 4.24 -3.76
C CYS A 379 2.86 5.30 -2.65
N GLY A 380 2.68 4.85 -1.43
CA GLY A 380 2.33 5.68 -0.28
C GLY A 380 0.86 6.11 -0.30
N LEU A 381 0.19 5.99 0.82
CA LEU A 381 -1.17 6.47 1.01
C LEU A 381 -1.19 7.73 1.87
N THR A 382 -0.26 7.88 2.79
CA THR A 382 -0.20 8.97 3.76
C THR A 382 -0.14 10.34 3.10
N GLN A 383 0.66 10.51 2.03
CA GLN A 383 0.70 11.77 1.27
C GLN A 383 -0.61 12.03 0.53
N LEU A 384 -1.29 11.00 0.05
CA LEU A 384 -2.59 11.13 -0.60
C LEU A 384 -3.65 11.63 0.38
N TYR A 385 -3.63 11.12 1.61
CA TYR A 385 -4.47 11.64 2.70
C TYR A 385 -4.15 13.11 2.98
N GLY A 386 -2.87 13.44 3.08
CA GLY A 386 -2.43 14.83 3.27
C GLY A 386 -2.96 15.76 2.19
N LEU A 387 -2.83 15.40 0.92
CA LEU A 387 -3.37 16.16 -0.22
C LEU A 387 -4.87 16.36 -0.10
N GLN A 388 -5.61 15.29 0.17
CA GLN A 388 -7.06 15.29 0.32
C GLN A 388 -7.53 16.22 1.46
N TYR A 389 -6.79 16.26 2.57
CA TYR A 389 -7.12 17.04 3.77
C TYR A 389 -6.48 18.45 3.78
N GLY A 390 -5.71 18.82 2.76
CA GLY A 390 -4.99 20.08 2.72
C GLY A 390 -3.87 20.21 3.76
N THR A 391 -3.36 19.08 4.23
CA THR A 391 -2.15 18.95 5.06
C THR A 391 -1.01 18.67 4.12
N LEU A 392 -0.21 19.69 3.81
CA LEU A 392 0.71 19.66 2.69
C LEU A 392 1.80 18.58 2.88
N PRO A 393 1.94 17.62 1.97
CA PRO A 393 2.99 16.62 2.07
C PRO A 393 4.39 17.23 1.89
N LEU A 394 5.32 16.86 2.77
CA LEU A 394 6.74 17.08 2.60
C LEU A 394 7.39 15.70 2.43
N VAL A 395 7.83 15.39 1.23
CA VAL A 395 8.18 14.05 0.80
C VAL A 395 9.55 14.00 0.11
N ARG A 396 10.17 12.83 0.10
CA ARG A 396 11.31 12.57 -0.79
C ARG A 396 10.82 12.19 -2.20
N ALA A 397 11.58 12.55 -3.22
CA ALA A 397 11.30 12.21 -4.61
C ALA A 397 11.59 10.73 -4.90
N THR A 398 10.67 9.86 -4.53
CA THR A 398 10.74 8.40 -4.78
C THR A 398 9.36 7.81 -4.98
N GLY A 399 9.24 6.79 -5.83
CA GLY A 399 8.03 6.03 -6.08
C GLY A 399 6.79 6.90 -6.25
N GLY A 400 5.70 6.50 -5.60
CA GLY A 400 4.43 7.23 -5.66
C GLY A 400 4.47 8.64 -5.05
N LEU A 401 5.42 8.93 -4.18
CA LEU A 401 5.61 10.30 -3.65
C LEU A 401 6.00 11.28 -4.76
N ALA A 402 6.92 10.88 -5.65
CA ALA A 402 7.33 11.66 -6.80
C ALA A 402 6.20 11.85 -7.83
N ASP A 403 5.29 10.87 -7.94
CA ASP A 403 4.19 10.90 -8.90
C ASP A 403 2.98 11.71 -8.41
N THR A 404 2.85 11.95 -7.10
CA THR A 404 1.63 12.50 -6.49
C THR A 404 1.82 13.87 -5.86
N VAL A 405 3.06 14.30 -5.57
CA VAL A 405 3.35 15.59 -4.94
C VAL A 405 4.16 16.46 -5.89
N THR A 406 3.62 17.63 -6.20
CA THR A 406 4.31 18.65 -7.02
C THR A 406 4.99 19.65 -6.08
N ASN A 407 6.32 19.78 -6.19
CA ASN A 407 7.10 20.68 -5.36
C ASN A 407 6.68 22.15 -5.54
N SER A 408 6.68 22.92 -4.46
CA SER A 408 6.33 24.34 -4.44
C SER A 408 7.52 25.22 -4.84
N THR A 409 7.85 25.24 -6.12
CA THR A 409 8.82 26.17 -6.74
C THR A 409 8.11 27.45 -7.19
N SER A 410 8.86 28.48 -7.56
CA SER A 410 8.27 29.71 -8.11
C SER A 410 7.39 29.41 -9.32
N GLU A 411 7.89 28.57 -10.24
CA GLU A 411 7.20 28.18 -11.48
C GLU A 411 5.89 27.42 -11.19
N THR A 412 5.92 26.44 -10.28
CA THR A 412 4.73 25.63 -9.95
C THR A 412 3.70 26.41 -9.15
N ILE A 413 4.13 27.36 -8.32
CA ILE A 413 3.24 28.29 -7.61
C ILE A 413 2.56 29.24 -8.60
N GLU A 414 3.29 29.81 -9.55
CA GLU A 414 2.73 30.67 -10.59
C GLU A 414 1.77 29.91 -11.49
N ALA A 415 2.14 28.70 -11.90
CA ALA A 415 1.31 27.81 -12.71
C ALA A 415 0.11 27.22 -11.95
N SER A 416 -0.01 27.44 -10.64
CA SER A 416 -1.05 26.87 -9.76
C SER A 416 -1.07 25.33 -9.78
N THR A 417 0.10 24.70 -9.85
CA THR A 417 0.26 23.24 -9.85
C THR A 417 0.93 22.70 -8.58
N ALA A 418 1.57 23.58 -7.78
CA ALA A 418 2.23 23.20 -6.52
C ALA A 418 1.23 22.58 -5.54
N THR A 419 1.61 21.46 -4.89
CA THR A 419 0.76 20.71 -3.95
C THR A 419 1.44 20.34 -2.65
N GLY A 420 2.76 20.53 -2.55
CA GLY A 420 3.53 20.19 -1.37
C GLY A 420 5.01 20.50 -1.53
N PHE A 421 5.85 19.77 -0.81
CA PHE A 421 7.29 19.98 -0.76
C PHE A 421 8.00 18.67 -1.11
N VAL A 422 9.00 18.74 -1.99
CA VAL A 422 9.74 17.57 -2.46
C VAL A 422 11.24 17.84 -2.34
N PHE A 423 11.95 16.95 -1.63
CA PHE A 423 13.41 16.92 -1.58
C PHE A 423 13.97 15.69 -2.30
N GLN A 424 15.23 15.73 -2.75
CA GLN A 424 15.78 14.74 -3.67
C GLN A 424 16.53 13.61 -2.97
N LYS A 425 17.58 13.96 -2.20
CA LYS A 425 18.47 12.98 -1.59
C LYS A 425 17.96 12.55 -0.21
N ALA A 426 18.12 11.27 0.11
CA ALA A 426 17.82 10.74 1.45
C ALA A 426 18.91 11.18 2.46
N GLU A 427 19.11 12.49 2.59
CA GLU A 427 20.11 13.14 3.43
C GLU A 427 19.45 14.18 4.32
N ALA A 428 20.00 14.37 5.52
CA ALA A 428 19.46 15.30 6.51
C ALA A 428 19.43 16.76 5.99
N ASP A 429 20.43 17.18 5.24
CA ASP A 429 20.52 18.55 4.72
C ASP A 429 19.44 18.86 3.68
N ASP A 430 19.09 17.88 2.82
CA ASP A 430 18.02 18.02 1.84
C ASP A 430 16.65 18.14 2.56
N LEU A 431 16.39 17.30 3.57
CA LEU A 431 15.18 17.38 4.38
C LEU A 431 15.13 18.71 5.15
N ARG A 432 16.24 19.14 5.75
CA ARG A 432 16.35 20.44 6.46
C ARG A 432 15.99 21.59 5.54
N SER A 433 16.51 21.61 4.34
CA SER A 433 16.21 22.63 3.31
C SER A 433 14.73 22.66 2.96
N ALA A 434 14.10 21.49 2.81
CA ALA A 434 12.65 21.41 2.55
C ALA A 434 11.81 21.90 3.73
N ILE A 435 12.21 21.63 4.97
CA ILE A 435 11.58 22.15 6.19
C ILE A 435 11.67 23.67 6.21
N GLN A 436 12.86 24.24 5.96
CA GLN A 436 13.06 25.69 5.88
C GLN A 436 12.19 26.35 4.80
N HIS A 437 12.07 25.68 3.63
CA HIS A 437 11.21 26.15 2.56
C HIS A 437 9.73 26.16 2.94
N ALA A 438 9.27 25.14 3.67
CA ALA A 438 7.91 25.11 4.20
C ALA A 438 7.63 26.28 5.15
N PHE A 439 8.55 26.60 6.06
CA PHE A 439 8.44 27.78 6.93
C PHE A 439 8.43 29.10 6.15
N ALA A 440 9.27 29.23 5.11
CA ALA A 440 9.30 30.43 4.27
C ALA A 440 7.96 30.68 3.56
N LEU A 441 7.30 29.63 3.09
CA LEU A 441 5.99 29.71 2.45
C LEU A 441 4.84 29.86 3.47
N TRP A 442 5.00 29.33 4.68
CA TRP A 442 4.03 29.52 5.77
C TRP A 442 3.84 31.00 6.12
N GLN A 443 4.90 31.80 6.07
CA GLN A 443 4.82 33.26 6.28
C GLN A 443 4.00 33.95 5.17
N LYS A 444 3.80 33.31 4.03
CA LYS A 444 3.05 33.83 2.88
C LYS A 444 1.67 33.17 2.80
N GLN A 445 0.78 33.47 3.74
CA GLN A 445 -0.49 32.75 3.93
C GLN A 445 -1.38 32.70 2.68
N ARG A 446 -1.35 33.68 1.79
CA ARG A 446 -2.09 33.62 0.51
C ARG A 446 -1.51 32.58 -0.45
N VAL A 447 -0.18 32.46 -0.49
CA VAL A 447 0.51 31.43 -1.30
C VAL A 447 0.24 30.05 -0.71
N TRP A 448 0.35 29.90 0.60
CA TRP A 448 0.03 28.65 1.31
C TRP A 448 -1.40 28.16 1.00
N ALA A 449 -2.37 29.07 1.08
CA ALA A 449 -3.76 28.75 0.78
C ALA A 449 -3.96 28.27 -0.68
N ARG A 450 -3.22 28.86 -1.65
CA ARG A 450 -3.26 28.40 -3.06
C ARG A 450 -2.70 26.98 -3.19
N ILE A 451 -1.54 26.69 -2.60
CA ILE A 451 -0.93 25.35 -2.62
C ILE A 451 -1.88 24.33 -1.99
N ARG A 452 -2.45 24.65 -0.82
CA ARG A 452 -3.43 23.81 -0.15
C ARG A 452 -4.67 23.56 -1.02
N ASN A 453 -5.20 24.58 -1.67
CA ASN A 453 -6.36 24.47 -2.53
C ASN A 453 -6.06 23.60 -3.76
N ASN A 454 -4.87 23.72 -4.36
CA ASN A 454 -4.42 22.85 -5.44
C ASN A 454 -4.34 21.38 -4.98
N ALA A 455 -3.77 21.13 -3.79
CA ALA A 455 -3.69 19.82 -3.21
C ALA A 455 -5.07 19.18 -3.03
N MET A 456 -6.01 19.90 -2.40
CA MET A 456 -7.36 19.43 -2.13
C MET A 456 -8.24 19.29 -3.39
N ALA A 457 -7.87 19.91 -4.49
CA ALA A 457 -8.60 19.83 -5.77
C ALA A 457 -8.21 18.60 -6.60
N GLN A 458 -7.16 17.86 -6.23
CA GLN A 458 -6.75 16.67 -6.94
C GLN A 458 -7.71 15.50 -6.68
N ASP A 459 -7.88 14.66 -7.69
CA ASP A 459 -8.69 13.45 -7.61
C ASP A 459 -7.81 12.20 -7.62
N PHE A 460 -7.67 11.58 -6.46
CA PHE A 460 -7.02 10.28 -6.27
C PHE A 460 -8.02 9.18 -5.91
N SER A 461 -9.26 9.27 -6.42
CA SER A 461 -10.26 8.23 -6.21
C SER A 461 -9.86 6.90 -6.87
N TRP A 462 -10.33 5.80 -6.28
CA TRP A 462 -10.16 4.46 -6.86
C TRP A 462 -10.80 4.29 -8.23
N LYS A 463 -11.76 5.14 -8.59
CA LYS A 463 -12.38 5.13 -9.91
C LYS A 463 -11.36 5.30 -11.05
N ASN A 464 -10.38 6.18 -10.86
CA ASN A 464 -9.33 6.41 -11.85
C ASN A 464 -8.41 5.18 -11.98
N ALA A 465 -8.03 4.56 -10.88
CA ALA A 465 -7.24 3.33 -10.89
C ALA A 465 -8.02 2.17 -11.52
N ALA A 466 -9.29 1.99 -11.14
CA ALA A 466 -10.16 0.97 -11.70
C ALA A 466 -10.30 1.08 -13.23
N ALA A 467 -10.46 2.28 -13.76
CA ALA A 467 -10.53 2.53 -15.21
C ALA A 467 -9.21 2.17 -15.92
N GLN A 468 -8.06 2.47 -15.33
CA GLN A 468 -6.77 2.08 -15.89
C GLN A 468 -6.58 0.55 -15.90
N TYR A 469 -6.98 -0.15 -14.83
CA TYR A 469 -6.95 -1.62 -14.81
C TYR A 469 -7.93 -2.22 -15.82
N GLU A 470 -9.12 -1.63 -16.00
CA GLU A 470 -10.07 -2.08 -17.04
C GLU A 470 -9.43 -2.04 -18.42
N GLN A 471 -8.79 -0.93 -18.78
CA GLN A 471 -8.08 -0.82 -20.07
C GLN A 471 -6.96 -1.84 -20.22
N LEU A 472 -6.21 -2.09 -19.16
CA LEU A 472 -5.17 -3.12 -19.13
C LEU A 472 -5.75 -4.51 -19.36
N TYR A 473 -6.83 -4.88 -18.67
CA TYR A 473 -7.49 -6.18 -18.86
C TYR A 473 -8.04 -6.35 -20.26
N LEU A 474 -8.71 -5.34 -20.80
CA LEU A 474 -9.22 -5.37 -22.19
C LEU A 474 -8.07 -5.53 -23.18
N GLY A 475 -6.93 -4.85 -22.95
CA GLY A 475 -5.74 -4.96 -23.79
C GLY A 475 -5.19 -6.39 -23.87
N ILE A 476 -5.13 -7.12 -22.76
CA ILE A 476 -4.62 -8.50 -22.75
C ILE A 476 -5.64 -9.54 -23.23
N LEU A 477 -6.94 -9.29 -23.03
CA LEU A 477 -7.99 -10.20 -23.49
C LEU A 477 -8.15 -10.19 -25.00
N ASN A 478 -7.78 -9.08 -25.68
CA ASN A 478 -7.86 -8.93 -27.13
C ASN A 478 -6.59 -9.44 -27.86
N GLN A 479 -5.57 -9.91 -27.15
CA GLN A 479 -4.37 -10.57 -27.69
C GLN A 479 -4.55 -12.08 -27.77
#